data_df423fbfd0857eb65bd6cc42a676153c
#
_entry.id   df423fbfd0857eb65bd6cc42a676153c
#
_cell.length_a   1.000
_cell.length_b   1.000
_cell.length_c   1.000
_cell.angle_alpha   90.00
_cell.angle_beta   90.00
_cell.angle_gamma   90.00
#
_symmetry.space_group_name_H-M   'P 1'
#
loop_
_entity.id
_entity.type
_entity.pdbx_description
1 polymer ?
#
loop_
_entity_poly.entity_id
_entity_poly.type
_entity_poly.pdbx_seq_one_letter_code
_entity_poly.pdbx_strand_id
1 'polypeptide(L)'
;MTNSKFECTLADPGLLVSKVYTQNRDKKFKAGIIPHVMDKAILDKTKILLNKSDYTIIDIEQDVEGLVEKICECKVILSSSLHGLIFSDSYNIPNRQLIISDKLIGGNYKFTDYYSSFDMELPESIDLRKTNINETLLSEITRSYTDKSEMIKQKQQDLINIYSDLYKYLRE
;
A
#
# COMPACT_ATOMS: atom_id res chain seq x y z
N MET A 1 11.50 28.57 -14.45
CA MET A 1 11.54 27.24 -15.12
C MET A 1 12.91 26.68 -14.83
N THR A 2 13.00 25.65 -14.00
CA THR A 2 14.27 24.97 -13.73
C THR A 2 14.62 24.13 -14.95
N ASN A 3 15.73 24.42 -15.65
CA ASN A 3 16.32 23.56 -16.66
C ASN A 3 16.87 22.29 -15.96
N SER A 4 15.98 21.42 -15.53
CA SER A 4 16.38 20.11 -15.01
C SER A 4 16.83 19.27 -16.21
N LYS A 5 18.05 18.75 -16.16
CA LYS A 5 18.57 17.79 -17.16
C LYS A 5 17.90 16.41 -17.06
N PHE A 6 17.05 16.20 -16.06
CA PHE A 6 16.40 14.93 -15.77
C PHE A 6 14.90 15.05 -15.93
N GLU A 7 14.28 14.08 -16.55
CA GLU A 7 12.84 13.91 -16.54
C GLU A 7 12.39 13.65 -15.10
N CYS A 8 11.27 14.27 -14.69
CA CYS A 8 10.68 14.06 -13.37
C CYS A 8 9.55 13.04 -13.52
N THR A 9 9.62 11.97 -12.73
CA THR A 9 8.51 11.03 -12.62
C THR A 9 7.82 11.17 -11.27
N LEU A 10 6.49 11.23 -11.25
CA LEU A 10 5.69 11.23 -10.03
C LEU A 10 5.41 9.78 -9.63
N ALA A 11 6.28 9.23 -8.79
CA ALA A 11 6.13 7.85 -8.31
C ALA A 11 6.83 7.67 -6.97
N ASP A 12 6.26 6.82 -6.11
CA ASP A 12 6.91 6.42 -4.87
C ASP A 12 7.89 5.26 -5.14
N PRO A 13 9.16 5.34 -4.69
CA PRO A 13 10.15 4.27 -4.85
C PRO A 13 9.72 2.93 -4.24
N GLY A 14 8.82 2.94 -3.26
CA GLY A 14 8.24 1.73 -2.67
C GLY A 14 7.56 0.82 -3.69
N LEU A 15 7.14 1.37 -4.85
CA LEU A 15 6.62 0.57 -5.97
C LEU A 15 7.65 -0.42 -6.55
N LEU A 16 8.95 -0.18 -6.34
CA LEU A 16 10.01 -1.09 -6.79
C LEU A 16 10.13 -2.36 -5.95
N VAL A 17 9.42 -2.47 -4.82
CA VAL A 17 9.54 -3.61 -3.91
C VAL A 17 9.30 -4.95 -4.61
N SER A 18 8.34 -5.04 -5.54
CA SER A 18 8.07 -6.26 -6.31
C SER A 18 9.14 -6.61 -7.36
N LYS A 19 10.04 -5.67 -7.67
CA LYS A 19 11.22 -5.93 -8.53
C LYS A 19 12.38 -6.51 -7.73
N VAL A 20 12.44 -6.20 -6.44
CA VAL A 20 13.50 -6.67 -5.52
C VAL A 20 13.10 -8.00 -4.88
N TYR A 21 11.88 -8.11 -4.40
CA TYR A 21 11.36 -9.30 -3.73
C TYR A 21 10.27 -9.95 -4.57
N THR A 22 10.64 -10.89 -5.42
CA THR A 22 9.67 -11.67 -6.21
C THR A 22 8.96 -12.66 -5.28
N GLN A 23 7.65 -12.49 -5.11
CA GLN A 23 6.81 -13.36 -4.27
C GLN A 23 5.71 -14.02 -5.11
N ASN A 24 5.62 -15.33 -5.00
CA ASN A 24 4.48 -16.11 -5.50
C ASN A 24 3.98 -16.97 -4.35
N ARG A 25 3.03 -16.43 -3.57
CA ARG A 25 2.52 -17.05 -2.34
C ARG A 25 1.06 -17.42 -2.48
N ASP A 26 0.69 -18.57 -1.94
CA ASP A 26 -0.71 -18.94 -1.75
C ASP A 26 -1.39 -17.99 -0.78
N LYS A 27 -2.63 -17.59 -1.11
CA LYS A 27 -3.43 -16.71 -0.26
C LYS A 27 -3.95 -17.48 0.96
N LYS A 28 -3.33 -17.24 2.10
CA LYS A 28 -3.66 -17.87 3.39
C LYS A 28 -4.75 -17.12 4.15
N PHE A 29 -4.78 -15.78 4.00
CA PHE A 29 -5.68 -14.91 4.75
C PHE A 29 -6.63 -14.18 3.82
N LYS A 30 -7.88 -13.96 4.26
CA LYS A 30 -8.84 -13.10 3.57
C LYS A 30 -8.42 -11.64 3.66
N ALA A 31 -7.87 -11.23 4.82
CA ALA A 31 -7.42 -9.86 5.06
C ALA A 31 -6.07 -9.78 5.79
N GLY A 32 -5.23 -8.83 5.38
CA GLY A 32 -4.11 -8.32 6.15
C GLY A 32 -4.43 -6.92 6.67
N ILE A 33 -4.17 -6.66 7.94
CA ILE A 33 -4.39 -5.36 8.56
C ILE A 33 -3.04 -4.79 8.96
N ILE A 34 -2.69 -3.64 8.38
CA ILE A 34 -1.41 -2.95 8.60
C ILE A 34 -1.68 -1.64 9.34
N PRO A 35 -1.67 -1.62 10.67
CA PRO A 35 -1.77 -0.37 11.42
C PRO A 35 -0.51 0.46 11.25
N HIS A 36 -0.66 1.78 11.12
CA HIS A 36 0.46 2.72 11.30
C HIS A 36 1.03 2.58 12.72
N VAL A 37 2.33 2.87 12.90
CA VAL A 37 3.00 2.78 14.21
C VAL A 37 2.19 3.45 15.33
N MET A 38 1.66 4.64 15.07
CA MET A 38 0.83 5.40 16.03
C MET A 38 -0.52 4.74 16.33
N ASP A 39 -1.01 3.87 15.46
CA ASP A 39 -2.30 3.19 15.58
C ASP A 39 -2.20 1.77 16.15
N LYS A 40 -0.99 1.20 16.18
CA LYS A 40 -0.74 -0.18 16.57
C LYS A 40 -1.30 -0.52 17.98
N ALA A 41 -1.09 0.39 18.93
CA ALA A 41 -1.53 0.20 20.32
C ALA A 41 -3.04 0.40 20.54
N ILE A 42 -3.70 1.09 19.60
CA ILE A 42 -5.12 1.46 19.72
C ILE A 42 -6.04 0.72 18.78
N LEU A 43 -5.49 -0.18 17.94
CA LEU A 43 -6.28 -1.04 17.08
C LEU A 43 -7.26 -1.89 17.90
N ASP A 44 -8.53 -1.56 17.81
CA ASP A 44 -9.60 -2.33 18.47
C ASP A 44 -9.93 -3.59 17.65
N LYS A 45 -9.42 -4.71 18.11
CA LYS A 45 -9.61 -6.01 17.45
C LYS A 45 -11.07 -6.49 17.50
N THR A 46 -11.91 -5.92 18.37
CA THR A 46 -13.35 -6.26 18.40
C THR A 46 -14.11 -5.76 17.18
N LYS A 47 -13.53 -4.81 16.45
CA LYS A 47 -14.07 -4.33 15.17
C LYS A 47 -13.79 -5.25 13.99
N ILE A 48 -13.03 -6.32 14.19
CA ILE A 48 -12.70 -7.30 13.15
C ILE A 48 -13.65 -8.50 13.32
N LEU A 49 -14.69 -8.54 12.49
CA LEU A 49 -15.73 -9.58 12.52
C LEU A 49 -15.41 -10.74 11.56
N LEU A 50 -14.15 -11.09 11.45
CA LEU A 50 -13.66 -12.26 10.72
C LEU A 50 -13.22 -13.34 11.71
N ASN A 51 -13.21 -14.60 11.27
CA ASN A 51 -12.57 -15.65 12.06
C ASN A 51 -11.07 -15.34 12.24
N LYS A 52 -10.50 -15.70 13.37
CA LYS A 52 -9.07 -15.44 13.66
C LYS A 52 -8.11 -16.08 12.64
N SER A 53 -8.52 -17.16 12.01
CA SER A 53 -7.77 -17.82 10.93
C SER A 53 -7.86 -17.10 9.58
N ASP A 54 -8.81 -16.18 9.39
CA ASP A 54 -9.09 -15.51 8.13
C ASP A 54 -8.36 -14.17 7.97
N TYR A 55 -7.73 -13.66 9.03
CA TYR A 55 -6.98 -12.41 8.96
C TYR A 55 -5.67 -12.47 9.72
N THR A 56 -4.76 -11.57 9.37
CA THR A 56 -3.52 -11.34 10.10
C THR A 56 -3.29 -9.85 10.34
N ILE A 57 -2.68 -9.50 11.48
CA ILE A 57 -2.21 -8.14 11.75
C ILE A 57 -0.72 -8.13 11.39
N ILE A 58 -0.35 -7.25 10.48
CA ILE A 58 0.98 -7.16 9.92
C ILE A 58 1.69 -5.95 10.52
N ASP A 59 2.84 -6.18 11.13
CA ASP A 59 3.66 -5.12 11.69
C ASP A 59 4.42 -4.39 10.58
N ILE A 60 4.18 -3.08 10.42
CA ILE A 60 4.87 -2.26 9.43
C ILE A 60 6.36 -2.03 9.76
N GLU A 61 6.75 -2.25 11.02
CA GLU A 61 8.13 -2.04 11.48
C GLU A 61 9.03 -3.30 11.35
N GLN A 62 8.47 -4.43 10.88
CA GLN A 62 9.28 -5.62 10.60
C GLN A 62 10.19 -5.39 9.39
N ASP A 63 11.11 -6.31 9.12
CA ASP A 63 11.93 -6.26 7.90
C ASP A 63 11.06 -6.30 6.62
N VAL A 64 11.60 -5.72 5.55
CA VAL A 64 10.84 -5.53 4.29
C VAL A 64 10.44 -6.87 3.68
N GLU A 65 11.30 -7.88 3.73
CA GLU A 65 11.01 -9.20 3.16
C GLU A 65 9.86 -9.88 3.88
N GLY A 66 9.89 -9.92 5.22
CA GLY A 66 8.81 -10.46 6.04
C GLY A 66 7.50 -9.69 5.88
N LEU A 67 7.56 -8.35 5.74
CA LEU A 67 6.40 -7.52 5.47
C LEU A 67 5.75 -7.90 4.12
N VAL A 68 6.56 -8.00 3.08
CA VAL A 68 6.11 -8.37 1.72
C VAL A 68 5.53 -9.78 1.69
N GLU A 69 6.17 -10.75 2.35
CA GLU A 69 5.64 -12.11 2.46
C GLU A 69 4.23 -12.12 3.05
N LYS A 70 4.04 -11.42 4.16
CA LYS A 70 2.74 -11.32 4.83
C LYS A 70 1.69 -10.64 3.97
N ILE A 71 2.05 -9.55 3.27
CA ILE A 71 1.18 -8.87 2.32
C ILE A 71 0.75 -9.84 1.21
N CYS A 72 1.69 -10.58 0.62
CA CYS A 72 1.41 -11.51 -0.47
C CYS A 72 0.57 -12.73 -0.05
N GLU A 73 0.55 -13.09 1.23
CA GLU A 73 -0.31 -14.13 1.77
C GLU A 73 -1.79 -13.69 1.95
N CYS A 74 -2.10 -12.40 1.76
CA CYS A 74 -3.45 -11.85 1.96
C CYS A 74 -4.17 -11.61 0.63
N LYS A 75 -5.51 -11.79 0.62
CA LYS A 75 -6.37 -11.46 -0.52
C LYS A 75 -6.66 -9.96 -0.61
N VAL A 76 -6.79 -9.28 0.53
CA VAL A 76 -7.08 -7.85 0.65
C VAL A 76 -6.18 -7.26 1.74
N ILE A 77 -5.69 -6.05 1.53
CA ILE A 77 -4.94 -5.30 2.55
C ILE A 77 -5.73 -4.07 2.99
N LEU A 78 -5.84 -3.90 4.30
CA LEU A 78 -6.38 -2.71 4.94
C LEU A 78 -5.25 -2.02 5.72
N SER A 79 -4.92 -0.78 5.39
CA SER A 79 -3.76 -0.13 6.01
C SER A 79 -4.01 1.31 6.40
N SER A 80 -3.62 1.69 7.62
CA SER A 80 -3.50 3.10 8.01
C SER A 80 -2.09 3.66 7.75
N SER A 81 -1.18 2.84 7.22
CA SER A 81 0.13 3.27 6.70
C SER A 81 0.10 3.37 5.18
N LEU A 82 0.64 4.48 4.63
CA LEU A 82 0.73 4.65 3.17
C LEU A 82 1.57 3.55 2.51
N HIS A 83 2.72 3.19 3.08
CA HIS A 83 3.57 2.12 2.52
C HIS A 83 2.87 0.76 2.48
N GLY A 84 1.94 0.49 3.40
CA GLY A 84 1.11 -0.72 3.31
C GLY A 84 0.26 -0.76 2.04
N LEU A 85 -0.24 0.39 1.55
CA LEU A 85 -0.98 0.48 0.29
C LEU A 85 -0.03 0.40 -0.91
N ILE A 86 1.08 1.14 -0.89
CA ILE A 86 2.07 1.17 -1.97
C ILE A 86 2.63 -0.24 -2.24
N PHE A 87 3.00 -0.96 -1.20
CA PHE A 87 3.51 -2.32 -1.34
C PHE A 87 2.43 -3.28 -1.85
N SER A 88 1.19 -3.16 -1.36
CA SER A 88 0.07 -3.96 -1.86
C SER A 88 -0.18 -3.70 -3.36
N ASP A 89 -0.16 -2.45 -3.78
CA ASP A 89 -0.31 -2.06 -5.18
C ASP A 89 0.81 -2.62 -6.05
N SER A 90 2.05 -2.61 -5.55
CA SER A 90 3.21 -3.18 -6.27
C SER A 90 3.04 -4.67 -6.61
N TYR A 91 2.24 -5.42 -5.83
CA TYR A 91 1.87 -6.82 -6.08
C TYR A 91 0.45 -6.99 -6.62
N ASN A 92 -0.20 -5.90 -7.04
CA ASN A 92 -1.58 -5.88 -7.51
C ASN A 92 -2.56 -6.56 -6.55
N ILE A 93 -2.40 -6.30 -5.25
CA ILE A 93 -3.28 -6.83 -4.21
C ILE A 93 -4.33 -5.77 -3.87
N PRO A 94 -5.63 -6.09 -3.94
CA PRO A 94 -6.71 -5.20 -3.53
C PRO A 94 -6.45 -4.62 -2.15
N ASN A 95 -6.56 -3.30 -2.04
CA ASN A 95 -6.28 -2.61 -0.79
C ASN A 95 -7.16 -1.38 -0.57
N ARG A 96 -7.24 -0.93 0.68
CA ARG A 96 -7.99 0.27 1.07
C ARG A 96 -7.36 0.92 2.29
N GLN A 97 -7.39 2.27 2.29
CA GLN A 97 -6.99 3.04 3.47
C GLN A 97 -7.91 2.73 4.64
N LEU A 98 -7.30 2.47 5.81
CA LEU A 98 -7.98 2.27 7.09
C LEU A 98 -7.75 3.50 7.98
N ILE A 99 -8.79 4.05 8.55
CA ILE A 99 -8.72 5.07 9.60
C ILE A 99 -9.00 4.40 10.93
N ILE A 100 -8.01 4.37 11.81
CA ILE A 100 -8.09 3.78 13.15
C ILE A 100 -8.27 4.89 14.20
N SER A 101 -7.58 6.02 14.02
CA SER A 101 -7.62 7.16 14.93
C SER A 101 -7.43 8.49 14.21
N ASP A 102 -7.56 9.59 14.98
CA ASP A 102 -7.25 10.95 14.50
C ASP A 102 -5.76 11.32 14.67
N LYS A 103 -4.90 10.36 15.04
CA LYS A 103 -3.48 10.61 15.34
C LYS A 103 -2.58 10.69 14.10
N LEU A 104 -3.09 10.39 12.91
CA LEU A 104 -2.32 10.50 11.66
C LEU A 104 -2.01 11.97 11.37
N ILE A 105 -0.76 12.35 11.55
CA ILE A 105 -0.27 13.71 11.23
C ILE A 105 -0.34 13.90 9.71
N GLY A 106 -0.98 15.01 9.28
CA GLY A 106 -1.15 15.34 7.86
C GLY A 106 -2.41 14.73 7.21
N GLY A 107 -3.25 14.01 7.97
CA GLY A 107 -4.52 13.48 7.47
C GLY A 107 -4.38 12.64 6.20
N ASN A 108 -5.27 12.86 5.23
CA ASN A 108 -5.31 12.13 3.97
C ASN A 108 -4.34 12.65 2.90
N TYR A 109 -3.63 13.78 3.14
CA TYR A 109 -2.82 14.44 2.10
C TYR A 109 -1.88 13.48 1.37
N LYS A 110 -1.07 12.71 2.12
CA LYS A 110 -0.10 11.76 1.54
C LYS A 110 -0.75 10.65 0.73
N PHE A 111 -1.96 10.23 1.09
CA PHE A 111 -2.73 9.22 0.35
C PHE A 111 -3.30 9.84 -0.94
N THR A 112 -3.87 11.04 -0.84
CA THR A 112 -4.37 11.78 -2.00
C THR A 112 -3.24 12.04 -3.00
N ASP A 113 -2.06 12.47 -2.52
CA ASP A 113 -0.88 12.71 -3.33
C ASP A 113 -0.43 11.42 -4.07
N TYR A 114 -0.37 10.29 -3.37
CA TYR A 114 -0.07 9.00 -3.98
C TYR A 114 -1.06 8.62 -5.09
N TYR A 115 -2.37 8.69 -4.82
CA TYR A 115 -3.38 8.34 -5.82
C TYR A 115 -3.40 9.34 -6.99
N SER A 116 -3.16 10.63 -6.75
CA SER A 116 -3.06 11.65 -7.81
C SER A 116 -1.92 11.37 -8.79
N SER A 117 -0.86 10.70 -8.33
CA SER A 117 0.24 10.27 -9.23
C SER A 117 -0.20 9.26 -10.29
N PHE A 118 -1.37 8.65 -10.14
CA PHE A 118 -2.01 7.76 -11.11
C PHE A 118 -3.20 8.41 -11.82
N ASP A 119 -3.38 9.73 -11.71
CA ASP A 119 -4.56 10.45 -12.18
C ASP A 119 -5.87 9.90 -11.59
N MET A 120 -5.81 9.42 -10.34
CA MET A 120 -6.93 8.80 -9.63
C MET A 120 -7.30 9.59 -8.38
N GLU A 121 -8.58 9.58 -8.04
CA GLU A 121 -9.03 10.03 -6.74
C GLU A 121 -8.75 8.97 -5.67
N LEU A 122 -8.50 9.43 -4.43
CA LEU A 122 -8.38 8.55 -3.28
C LEU A 122 -9.72 7.85 -3.04
N PRO A 123 -9.80 6.50 -3.09
CA PRO A 123 -11.02 5.78 -2.76
C PRO A 123 -11.45 6.03 -1.32
N GLU A 124 -12.77 6.00 -1.08
CA GLU A 124 -13.32 6.22 0.27
C GLU A 124 -12.63 5.32 1.31
N SER A 125 -12.13 5.96 2.37
CA SER A 125 -11.40 5.28 3.44
C SER A 125 -12.37 4.53 4.37
N ILE A 126 -11.93 3.41 4.91
CA ILE A 126 -12.69 2.64 5.90
C ILE A 126 -12.39 3.20 7.30
N ASP A 127 -13.37 3.89 7.88
CA ASP A 127 -13.26 4.40 9.25
C ASP A 127 -13.67 3.32 10.27
N LEU A 128 -12.66 2.71 10.92
CA LEU A 128 -12.86 1.64 11.89
C LEU A 128 -13.60 2.11 13.16
N ARG A 129 -13.70 3.41 13.39
CA ARG A 129 -14.49 3.98 14.49
C ARG A 129 -15.99 3.86 14.22
N LYS A 130 -16.39 3.77 12.93
CA LYS A 130 -17.79 3.74 12.45
C LYS A 130 -18.19 2.40 11.84
N THR A 131 -17.25 1.64 11.31
CA THR A 131 -17.49 0.43 10.54
C THR A 131 -16.67 -0.74 11.08
N ASN A 132 -17.21 -1.95 10.97
CA ASN A 132 -16.50 -3.19 11.29
C ASN A 132 -15.93 -3.82 10.02
N ILE A 133 -14.79 -4.52 10.17
CA ILE A 133 -14.20 -5.31 9.08
C ILE A 133 -14.93 -6.65 9.04
N ASN A 134 -15.59 -6.96 7.93
CA ASN A 134 -16.33 -8.19 7.69
C ASN A 134 -16.16 -8.65 6.24
N GLU A 135 -16.70 -9.82 5.90
CA GLU A 135 -16.57 -10.40 4.56
C GLU A 135 -17.24 -9.58 3.45
N THR A 136 -18.37 -8.94 3.76
CA THR A 136 -19.07 -8.05 2.81
C THR A 136 -18.17 -6.90 2.40
N LEU A 137 -17.55 -6.23 3.37
CA LEU A 137 -16.60 -5.15 3.14
C LEU A 137 -15.40 -5.61 2.29
N LEU A 138 -14.82 -6.76 2.60
CA LEU A 138 -13.70 -7.31 1.81
C LEU A 138 -14.10 -7.60 0.36
N SER A 139 -15.31 -8.12 0.15
CA SER A 139 -15.85 -8.38 -1.18
C SER A 139 -16.08 -7.09 -1.96
N GLU A 140 -16.57 -6.03 -1.31
CA GLU A 140 -16.75 -4.70 -1.91
C GLU A 140 -15.41 -4.10 -2.32
N ILE A 141 -14.39 -4.17 -1.45
CA ILE A 141 -13.05 -3.68 -1.77
C ILE A 141 -12.47 -4.42 -2.97
N THR A 142 -12.56 -5.75 -2.98
CA THR A 142 -12.06 -6.56 -4.10
C THR A 142 -12.74 -6.19 -5.41
N ARG A 143 -14.07 -6.00 -5.40
CA ARG A 143 -14.85 -5.66 -6.60
C ARG A 143 -14.58 -4.24 -7.10
N SER A 144 -14.37 -3.30 -6.18
CA SER A 144 -14.13 -1.88 -6.50
C SER A 144 -12.65 -1.53 -6.69
N TYR A 145 -11.75 -2.49 -6.53
CA TYR A 145 -10.33 -2.25 -6.74
C TYR A 145 -10.02 -2.01 -8.21
N THR A 146 -9.38 -0.91 -8.49
CA THR A 146 -8.89 -0.61 -9.85
C THR A 146 -7.52 -1.25 -10.04
N ASP A 147 -7.40 -2.14 -11.03
CA ASP A 147 -6.12 -2.72 -11.43
C ASP A 147 -5.20 -1.62 -11.98
N LYS A 148 -4.09 -1.39 -11.29
CA LYS A 148 -3.07 -0.39 -11.62
C LYS A 148 -1.81 -1.02 -12.22
N SER A 149 -1.82 -2.32 -12.51
CA SER A 149 -0.61 -3.10 -12.85
C SER A 149 0.18 -2.50 -14.01
N GLU A 150 -0.48 -2.05 -15.08
CA GLU A 150 0.22 -1.46 -16.22
C GLU A 150 0.81 -0.08 -15.89
N MET A 151 0.07 0.76 -15.16
CA MET A 151 0.58 2.06 -14.70
C MET A 151 1.76 1.88 -13.74
N ILE A 152 1.69 0.90 -12.85
CA ILE A 152 2.77 0.58 -11.92
C ILE A 152 4.02 0.09 -12.68
N LYS A 153 3.88 -0.79 -13.65
CA LYS A 153 5.00 -1.24 -14.49
C LYS A 153 5.69 -0.06 -15.19
N GLN A 154 4.92 0.87 -15.74
CA GLN A 154 5.47 2.07 -16.35
C GLN A 154 6.23 2.92 -15.33
N LYS A 155 5.62 3.22 -14.17
CA LYS A 155 6.28 3.99 -13.10
C LYS A 155 7.54 3.30 -12.56
N GLN A 156 7.53 1.98 -12.44
CA GLN A 156 8.71 1.21 -12.06
C GLN A 156 9.84 1.37 -13.08
N GLN A 157 9.51 1.32 -14.37
CA GLN A 157 10.51 1.50 -15.44
C GLN A 157 11.09 2.92 -15.43
N ASP A 158 10.24 3.93 -15.27
CA ASP A 158 10.65 5.33 -15.19
C ASP A 158 11.59 5.57 -13.99
N LEU A 159 11.24 5.04 -12.82
CA LEU A 159 12.10 5.11 -11.63
C LEU A 159 13.47 4.46 -11.88
N ILE A 160 13.50 3.27 -12.47
CA ILE A 160 14.75 2.56 -12.79
C ILE A 160 15.61 3.39 -13.75
N ASN A 161 15.03 3.98 -14.78
CA ASN A 161 15.72 4.82 -15.74
C ASN A 161 16.34 6.05 -15.06
N ILE A 162 15.55 6.77 -14.24
CA ILE A 162 16.01 7.96 -13.49
C ILE A 162 17.17 7.61 -12.57
N TYR A 163 17.07 6.53 -11.79
CA TYR A 163 18.17 6.10 -10.90
C TYR A 163 19.42 5.70 -11.70
N SER A 164 19.26 5.05 -12.84
CA SER A 164 20.38 4.69 -13.72
C SER A 164 21.09 5.92 -14.26
N ASP A 165 20.35 6.93 -14.73
CA ASP A 165 20.90 8.16 -15.29
C ASP A 165 21.55 9.03 -14.20
N LEU A 166 20.93 9.12 -13.02
CA LEU A 166 21.55 9.79 -11.87
C LEU A 166 22.87 9.12 -11.47
N TYR A 167 22.90 7.78 -11.44
CA TYR A 167 24.12 7.02 -11.13
C TYR A 167 25.27 7.28 -12.11
N LYS A 168 24.96 7.36 -13.42
CA LYS A 168 25.95 7.71 -14.45
C LYS A 168 26.49 9.14 -14.24
N TYR A 169 25.54 10.10 -14.03
CA TYR A 169 25.91 11.52 -13.83
C TYR A 169 26.82 11.75 -12.61
N LEU A 170 26.64 11.00 -11.53
CA LEU A 170 27.45 11.12 -10.33
C LEU A 170 28.87 10.51 -10.46
N ARG A 171 29.14 9.78 -11.55
CA ARG A 171 30.46 9.16 -11.83
C ARG A 171 31.27 9.87 -12.88
N GLU A 172 30.69 10.82 -13.59
CA GLU A 172 31.37 11.77 -14.49
C GLU A 172 31.91 12.99 -13.73
#